data_c44bc335e67abd1b53eddfd206cefc3f
#
_entry.id   c44bc335e67abd1b53eddfd206cefc3f
#
_cell.length_a   1.000
_cell.length_b   1.000
_cell.length_c   1.000
_cell.angle_alpha   90.00
_cell.angle_beta   90.00
_cell.angle_gamma   90.00
#
_symmetry.space_group_name_H-M   'P 1'
#
loop_
_entity.id
_entity.type
_entity.pdbx_description
1 polymer ?
#
loop_
_entity_poly.entity_id
_entity_poly.type
_entity_poly.pdbx_seq_one_letter_code
_entity_poly.pdbx_strand_id
1 'polypeptide(L)'
;LSEEPLLLPAPVDQEGQDNTSEEAGEEAPSNVEKSVLQTQPDSKEEFKETEQVLADADQALIKASLEKLDLLRDQVELQAADVMSDLQRVDADAAYRISRMRPTEKETFAREMRLLNDDLNRLLKQIDDNEIEIERLGESLVPENLRETADAVVELVSEIAAAVDEMSLIQARARVEAITIEPERIDPDIAFEVARANRLDWMNNRAA
;
A
#
# COMPACT_ATOMS: atom_id res chain seq x y z
N LEU A 1 13.24 36.52 -6.03
CA LEU A 1 13.04 35.08 -6.29
C LEU A 1 11.67 34.90 -6.87
N SER A 2 11.62 34.70 -8.19
CA SER A 2 10.39 34.58 -8.99
C SER A 2 9.89 33.14 -8.89
N GLU A 3 8.68 32.97 -8.44
CA GLU A 3 7.95 31.69 -8.49
C GLU A 3 7.37 31.55 -9.91
N GLU A 4 7.82 30.56 -10.63
CA GLU A 4 7.15 30.10 -11.87
C GLU A 4 5.96 29.22 -11.54
N PRO A 5 4.80 29.42 -12.17
CA PRO A 5 3.65 28.55 -11.97
C PRO A 5 3.82 27.25 -12.76
N LEU A 6 3.66 26.11 -12.08
CA LEU A 6 3.58 24.77 -12.67
C LEU A 6 2.36 24.67 -13.59
N LEU A 7 2.59 24.62 -14.90
CA LEU A 7 1.61 24.30 -15.93
C LEU A 7 1.31 22.80 -15.91
N LEU A 8 0.08 22.44 -15.61
CA LEU A 8 -0.47 21.10 -15.78
C LEU A 8 -0.71 20.82 -17.26
N PRO A 9 -0.39 19.62 -17.77
CA PRO A 9 -0.70 19.26 -19.16
C PRO A 9 -2.20 19.04 -19.35
N ALA A 10 -2.70 19.55 -20.49
CA ALA A 10 -4.08 19.43 -20.93
C ALA A 10 -4.43 17.98 -21.35
N PRO A 11 -5.71 17.56 -21.28
CA PRO A 11 -6.16 16.26 -21.72
C PRO A 11 -6.11 16.14 -23.25
N VAL A 12 -5.62 15.00 -23.73
CA VAL A 12 -5.58 14.64 -25.15
C VAL A 12 -6.94 14.06 -25.53
N ASP A 13 -7.67 14.77 -26.39
CA ASP A 13 -8.87 14.30 -27.06
C ASP A 13 -8.48 13.23 -28.09
N GLN A 14 -8.96 12.01 -27.93
CA GLN A 14 -8.93 10.98 -28.98
C GLN A 14 -10.21 11.09 -29.81
N GLU A 15 -10.09 11.72 -30.96
CA GLU A 15 -11.11 11.70 -32.02
C GLU A 15 -11.15 10.34 -32.68
N GLY A 16 -12.38 9.91 -32.97
CA GLY A 16 -12.70 8.69 -33.63
C GLY A 16 -12.23 8.59 -35.08
N GLN A 17 -11.96 7.37 -35.51
CA GLN A 17 -11.91 7.01 -36.93
C GLN A 17 -12.97 5.95 -37.21
N ASP A 18 -14.06 6.47 -37.73
CA ASP A 18 -15.02 5.76 -38.57
C ASP A 18 -14.33 5.34 -39.88
N ASN A 19 -14.43 4.10 -40.27
CA ASN A 19 -14.12 3.63 -41.62
C ASN A 19 -15.17 2.63 -42.09
N THR A 20 -16.21 3.19 -42.66
CA THR A 20 -17.09 2.56 -43.66
C THR A 20 -16.42 2.55 -45.02
N SER A 21 -16.40 1.43 -45.69
CA SER A 21 -16.36 1.24 -47.16
C SER A 21 -16.76 -0.20 -47.43
N GLU A 22 -17.90 -0.42 -47.83
CA GLU A 22 -18.62 -0.62 -49.11
C GLU A 22 -17.80 -1.24 -50.23
N GLU A 23 -18.42 -2.34 -50.64
CA GLU A 23 -18.79 -2.84 -51.95
C GLU A 23 -17.80 -3.57 -52.85
N ALA A 24 -18.30 -4.73 -53.22
CA ALA A 24 -18.52 -5.32 -54.54
C ALA A 24 -17.37 -5.99 -55.27
N GLY A 25 -17.61 -7.22 -55.71
CA GLY A 25 -16.81 -7.88 -56.76
C GLY A 25 -17.00 -9.37 -56.81
N GLU A 26 -18.10 -9.78 -57.42
CA GLU A 26 -18.42 -11.06 -58.02
C GLU A 26 -17.29 -11.54 -58.91
N GLU A 27 -16.89 -12.81 -58.79
CA GLU A 27 -16.70 -13.75 -59.90
C GLU A 27 -16.13 -15.10 -59.39
N ALA A 28 -16.88 -16.17 -59.58
CA ALA A 28 -16.33 -17.51 -59.58
C ALA A 28 -15.71 -17.83 -60.95
N PRO A 29 -14.73 -18.72 -61.04
CA PRO A 29 -15.08 -20.07 -61.44
C PRO A 29 -14.28 -21.22 -60.84
N SER A 30 -15.03 -22.28 -60.59
CA SER A 30 -14.83 -23.68 -60.95
C SER A 30 -13.48 -24.37 -60.76
N ASN A 31 -13.63 -25.49 -60.02
CA ASN A 31 -12.87 -26.74 -60.19
C ASN A 31 -11.34 -26.73 -60.13
N VAL A 32 -10.80 -27.09 -58.97
CA VAL A 32 -9.73 -28.11 -58.91
C VAL A 32 -10.03 -29.11 -57.82
N GLU A 33 -10.06 -30.30 -58.25
CA GLU A 33 -10.38 -31.57 -57.61
C GLU A 33 -9.74 -31.81 -56.22
N LYS A 34 -10.55 -32.38 -55.38
CA LYS A 34 -10.26 -33.58 -54.56
C LYS A 34 -8.78 -34.03 -54.62
N SER A 35 -8.03 -33.73 -53.59
CA SER A 35 -7.10 -34.68 -52.95
C SER A 35 -6.28 -33.92 -51.93
N VAL A 36 -6.72 -33.79 -50.71
CA VAL A 36 -5.99 -33.85 -49.46
C VAL A 36 -6.98 -33.93 -48.32
N LEU A 37 -7.65 -35.08 -48.29
CA LEU A 37 -8.28 -35.56 -47.07
C LEU A 37 -7.30 -36.54 -46.47
N GLN A 38 -6.64 -36.12 -45.40
CA GLN A 38 -6.07 -36.91 -44.33
C GLN A 38 -4.77 -36.30 -43.86
N THR A 39 -4.91 -35.32 -43.02
CA THR A 39 -4.15 -35.23 -41.76
C THR A 39 -4.82 -34.14 -40.95
N GLN A 40 -5.92 -34.42 -40.27
CA GLN A 40 -6.24 -33.73 -39.06
C GLN A 40 -5.33 -34.35 -38.00
N PRO A 41 -4.22 -33.71 -37.63
CA PRO A 41 -3.56 -34.05 -36.40
C PRO A 41 -4.49 -33.67 -35.26
N ASP A 42 -4.48 -34.46 -34.23
CA ASP A 42 -5.25 -34.43 -33.03
C ASP A 42 -5.39 -33.04 -32.41
N SER A 43 -6.32 -32.25 -32.91
CA SER A 43 -6.64 -30.93 -32.36
C SER A 43 -7.01 -30.98 -30.85
N LYS A 44 -7.32 -32.16 -30.34
CA LYS A 44 -7.55 -32.41 -28.92
C LYS A 44 -6.28 -32.57 -28.09
N GLU A 45 -5.18 -33.05 -28.65
CA GLU A 45 -3.91 -33.17 -27.95
C GLU A 45 -3.20 -31.82 -27.91
N GLU A 46 -3.16 -31.05 -28.99
CA GLU A 46 -2.63 -29.69 -29.03
C GLU A 46 -3.39 -28.72 -28.10
N PHE A 47 -4.72 -28.88 -27.99
CA PHE A 47 -5.54 -28.11 -27.05
C PHE A 47 -5.19 -28.44 -25.59
N LYS A 48 -4.98 -29.71 -25.27
CA LYS A 48 -4.61 -30.15 -23.93
C LYS A 48 -3.19 -29.68 -23.55
N GLU A 49 -2.25 -29.76 -24.49
CA GLU A 49 -0.90 -29.26 -24.25
C GLU A 49 -0.87 -27.75 -24.01
N THR A 50 -1.65 -26.97 -24.78
CA THR A 50 -1.77 -25.51 -24.57
C THR A 50 -2.46 -25.18 -23.26
N GLU A 51 -3.48 -25.90 -22.85
CA GLU A 51 -4.16 -25.71 -21.57
C GLU A 51 -3.25 -26.05 -20.40
N GLN A 52 -2.46 -27.10 -20.51
CA GLN A 52 -1.45 -27.48 -19.50
C GLN A 52 -0.35 -26.43 -19.37
N VAL A 53 0.20 -25.93 -20.47
CA VAL A 53 1.23 -24.88 -20.46
C VAL A 53 0.72 -23.59 -19.84
N LEU A 54 -0.54 -23.21 -20.07
CA LEU A 54 -1.17 -22.06 -19.45
C LEU A 54 -1.33 -22.26 -17.93
N ALA A 55 -1.81 -23.43 -17.51
CA ALA A 55 -1.95 -23.75 -16.09
C ALA A 55 -0.60 -23.75 -15.36
N ASP A 56 0.45 -24.28 -15.98
CA ASP A 56 1.82 -24.26 -15.42
C ASP A 56 2.38 -22.85 -15.31
N ALA A 57 2.08 -21.95 -16.27
CA ALA A 57 2.48 -20.55 -16.24
C ALA A 57 1.73 -19.77 -15.13
N ASP A 58 0.45 -20.00 -14.97
CA ASP A 58 -0.37 -19.37 -13.93
C ASP A 58 0.08 -19.84 -12.53
N GLN A 59 0.36 -21.13 -12.38
CA GLN A 59 0.90 -21.70 -11.14
C GLN A 59 2.25 -21.07 -10.78
N ALA A 60 3.15 -20.91 -11.75
CA ALA A 60 4.45 -20.28 -11.54
C ALA A 60 4.30 -18.80 -11.12
N LEU A 61 3.32 -18.09 -11.71
CA LEU A 61 3.02 -16.69 -11.36
C LEU A 61 2.51 -16.56 -9.92
N ILE A 62 1.57 -17.41 -9.51
CA ILE A 62 1.04 -17.42 -8.14
C ILE A 62 2.15 -17.73 -7.15
N LYS A 63 2.98 -18.73 -7.43
CA LYS A 63 4.14 -19.08 -6.59
C LYS A 63 5.10 -17.90 -6.43
N ALA A 64 5.45 -17.23 -7.52
CA ALA A 64 6.31 -16.04 -7.48
C ALA A 64 5.66 -14.88 -6.71
N SER A 65 4.33 -14.79 -6.71
CA SER A 65 3.60 -13.79 -5.92
C SER A 65 3.63 -14.11 -4.43
N LEU A 66 3.48 -15.38 -4.05
CA LEU A 66 3.62 -15.82 -2.66
C LEU A 66 5.04 -15.59 -2.12
N GLU A 67 6.08 -15.89 -2.90
CA GLU A 67 7.46 -15.59 -2.53
C GLU A 67 7.71 -14.08 -2.31
N LYS A 68 7.07 -13.22 -3.10
CA LYS A 68 7.12 -11.76 -2.90
C LYS A 68 6.35 -11.32 -1.67
N LEU A 69 5.21 -11.95 -1.36
CA LEU A 69 4.44 -11.67 -0.15
C LEU A 69 5.24 -12.01 1.09
N ASP A 70 5.96 -13.13 1.10
CA ASP A 70 6.83 -13.51 2.20
C ASP A 70 7.94 -12.48 2.44
N LEU A 71 8.57 -11.97 1.38
CA LEU A 71 9.54 -10.88 1.48
C LEU A 71 8.92 -9.56 1.98
N LEU A 72 7.68 -9.26 1.58
CA LEU A 72 6.96 -8.08 2.09
C LEU A 72 6.64 -8.23 3.57
N ARG A 73 6.21 -9.41 4.01
CA ARG A 73 5.98 -9.72 5.42
C ARG A 73 7.22 -9.45 6.26
N ASP A 74 8.40 -9.91 5.82
CA ASP A 74 9.66 -9.65 6.53
C ASP A 74 9.93 -8.14 6.68
N GLN A 75 9.59 -7.34 5.66
CA GLN A 75 9.71 -5.87 5.74
C GLN A 75 8.71 -5.27 6.74
N VAL A 76 7.51 -5.81 6.81
CA VAL A 76 6.48 -5.38 7.77
C VAL A 76 6.89 -5.70 9.20
N GLU A 77 7.52 -6.84 9.44
CA GLU A 77 8.09 -7.19 10.77
C GLU A 77 9.18 -6.20 11.20
N LEU A 78 10.07 -5.80 10.27
CA LEU A 78 11.08 -4.78 10.56
C LEU A 78 10.43 -3.44 10.90
N GLN A 79 9.38 -3.04 10.20
CA GLN A 79 8.62 -1.83 10.51
C GLN A 79 7.95 -1.93 11.88
N ALA A 80 7.39 -3.09 12.24
CA ALA A 80 6.79 -3.32 13.54
C ALA A 80 7.80 -3.18 14.68
N ALA A 81 9.04 -3.65 14.48
CA ALA A 81 10.13 -3.45 15.44
C ALA A 81 10.48 -1.97 15.63
N ASP A 82 10.47 -1.18 14.56
CA ASP A 82 10.68 0.27 14.64
C ASP A 82 9.55 0.96 15.41
N VAL A 83 8.29 0.60 15.16
CA VAL A 83 7.12 1.10 15.90
C VAL A 83 7.22 0.76 17.38
N MET A 84 7.60 -0.46 17.70
CA MET A 84 7.81 -0.90 19.09
C MET A 84 8.91 -0.07 19.78
N SER A 85 10.00 0.22 19.07
CA SER A 85 11.08 1.08 19.58
C SER A 85 10.59 2.52 19.85
N ASP A 86 9.77 3.08 18.96
CA ASP A 86 9.20 4.42 19.14
C ASP A 86 8.23 4.44 20.35
N LEU A 87 7.40 3.41 20.55
CA LEU A 87 6.55 3.30 21.74
C LEU A 87 7.34 3.15 23.03
N GLN A 88 8.44 2.38 23.02
CA GLN A 88 9.32 2.24 24.18
C GLN A 88 9.96 3.56 24.58
N ARG A 89 10.28 4.44 23.63
CA ARG A 89 10.79 5.81 23.93
C ARG A 89 9.71 6.64 24.63
N VAL A 90 8.46 6.57 24.14
CA VAL A 90 7.36 7.29 24.81
C VAL A 90 7.17 6.79 26.23
N ASP A 91 7.23 5.47 26.45
CA ASP A 91 7.13 4.88 27.80
C ASP A 91 8.28 5.27 28.72
N ALA A 92 9.52 5.34 28.20
CA ALA A 92 10.67 5.77 28.98
C ALA A 92 10.53 7.22 29.49
N ASP A 93 9.94 8.10 28.68
CA ASP A 93 9.71 9.51 29.05
C ASP A 93 8.37 9.75 29.75
N ALA A 94 7.51 8.73 29.83
CA ALA A 94 6.15 8.85 30.35
C ALA A 94 6.11 9.36 31.81
N ALA A 95 7.01 8.89 32.67
CA ALA A 95 7.06 9.33 34.07
C ALA A 95 7.31 10.84 34.21
N TYR A 96 8.23 11.37 33.41
CA TYR A 96 8.53 12.81 33.36
C TYR A 96 7.35 13.62 32.85
N ARG A 97 6.73 13.19 31.76
CA ARG A 97 5.56 13.83 31.14
C ARG A 97 4.36 13.84 32.08
N ILE A 98 4.03 12.68 32.67
CA ILE A 98 2.92 12.53 33.60
C ILE A 98 3.07 13.44 34.83
N SER A 99 4.31 13.69 35.30
CA SER A 99 4.54 14.59 36.42
C SER A 99 4.08 16.03 36.18
N ARG A 100 4.06 16.46 34.91
CA ARG A 100 3.69 17.80 34.45
C ARG A 100 2.27 17.94 33.93
N MET A 101 1.56 16.83 33.71
CA MET A 101 0.18 16.78 33.21
C MET A 101 -0.84 17.07 34.29
N ARG A 102 -1.96 17.65 33.91
CA ARG A 102 -3.15 17.74 34.76
C ARG A 102 -3.79 16.36 34.93
N PRO A 103 -4.60 16.12 35.99
CA PRO A 103 -5.19 14.81 36.25
C PRO A 103 -5.98 14.23 35.05
N THR A 104 -6.78 15.05 34.36
CA THR A 104 -7.55 14.64 33.18
C THR A 104 -6.66 14.27 31.99
N GLU A 105 -5.53 14.96 31.81
CA GLU A 105 -4.56 14.69 30.77
C GLU A 105 -3.82 13.36 31.02
N LYS A 106 -3.52 13.06 32.28
CA LYS A 106 -2.90 11.78 32.67
C LYS A 106 -3.76 10.58 32.30
N GLU A 107 -5.06 10.68 32.56
CA GLU A 107 -6.00 9.61 32.23
C GLU A 107 -6.12 9.42 30.72
N THR A 108 -6.18 10.52 29.97
CA THR A 108 -6.23 10.48 28.51
C THR A 108 -4.96 9.87 27.94
N PHE A 109 -3.80 10.33 28.36
CA PHE A 109 -2.50 9.79 27.94
C PHE A 109 -2.37 8.29 28.23
N ALA A 110 -2.70 7.86 29.45
CA ALA A 110 -2.64 6.46 29.84
C ALA A 110 -3.62 5.57 29.04
N ARG A 111 -4.77 6.12 28.64
CA ARG A 111 -5.72 5.42 27.77
C ARG A 111 -5.19 5.32 26.33
N GLU A 112 -4.67 6.39 25.79
CA GLU A 112 -4.10 6.42 24.43
C GLU A 112 -2.92 5.49 24.28
N MET A 113 -2.01 5.47 25.24
CA MET A 113 -0.88 4.54 25.24
C MET A 113 -1.31 3.08 25.28
N ARG A 114 -2.36 2.75 26.07
CA ARG A 114 -2.91 1.39 26.06
C ARG A 114 -3.50 1.03 24.70
N LEU A 115 -4.28 1.93 24.09
CA LEU A 115 -4.86 1.68 22.77
C LEU A 115 -3.79 1.47 21.72
N LEU A 116 -2.72 2.28 21.70
CA LEU A 116 -1.62 2.12 20.74
C LEU A 116 -0.90 0.76 20.91
N ASN A 117 -0.68 0.33 22.15
CA ASN A 117 -0.07 -0.97 22.43
C ASN A 117 -1.02 -2.14 22.06
N ASP A 118 -2.31 -2.01 22.34
CA ASP A 118 -3.31 -3.03 21.97
C ASP A 118 -3.44 -3.15 20.46
N ASP A 119 -3.46 -2.03 19.72
CA ASP A 119 -3.50 -1.99 18.26
C ASP A 119 -2.24 -2.62 17.66
N LEU A 120 -1.06 -2.30 18.18
CA LEU A 120 0.19 -2.92 17.72
C LEU A 120 0.19 -4.43 17.94
N ASN A 121 -0.22 -4.89 19.12
CA ASN A 121 -0.29 -6.33 19.42
C ASN A 121 -1.29 -7.06 18.50
N ARG A 122 -2.40 -6.42 18.15
CA ARG A 122 -3.35 -6.95 17.19
C ARG A 122 -2.75 -7.09 15.80
N LEU A 123 -2.00 -6.07 15.35
CA LEU A 123 -1.32 -6.09 14.06
C LEU A 123 -0.21 -7.14 13.99
N LEU A 124 0.59 -7.28 15.04
CA LEU A 124 1.61 -8.34 15.13
C LEU A 124 0.99 -9.71 14.96
N LYS A 125 -0.12 -9.96 15.67
CA LYS A 125 -0.84 -11.22 15.50
C LYS A 125 -1.37 -11.42 14.09
N GLN A 126 -1.87 -10.37 13.43
CA GLN A 126 -2.34 -10.46 12.06
C GLN A 126 -1.19 -10.78 11.09
N ILE A 127 0.01 -10.27 11.33
CA ILE A 127 1.21 -10.60 10.55
C ILE A 127 1.58 -12.08 10.70
N ASP A 128 1.52 -12.61 11.94
CA ASP A 128 1.75 -14.04 12.21
C ASP A 128 0.68 -14.92 11.53
N ASP A 129 -0.59 -14.51 11.57
CA ASP A 129 -1.69 -15.22 10.90
C ASP A 129 -1.51 -15.20 9.37
N ASN A 130 -1.02 -14.10 8.79
CA ASN A 130 -0.71 -13.97 7.37
C ASN A 130 0.45 -14.89 6.93
N GLU A 131 1.47 -15.08 7.78
CA GLU A 131 2.56 -16.05 7.54
C GLU A 131 2.02 -17.47 7.34
N ILE A 132 1.19 -17.90 8.28
CA ILE A 132 0.55 -19.23 8.23
C ILE A 132 -0.29 -19.38 6.94
N GLU A 133 -0.98 -18.32 6.53
CA GLU A 133 -1.80 -18.33 5.33
C GLU A 133 -0.97 -18.38 4.03
N ILE A 134 0.16 -17.66 3.97
CA ILE A 134 1.12 -17.74 2.84
C ILE A 134 1.63 -19.16 2.68
N GLU A 135 2.07 -19.80 3.77
CA GLU A 135 2.55 -21.19 3.77
C GLU A 135 1.43 -22.14 3.31
N ARG A 136 0.23 -22.01 3.85
CA ARG A 136 -0.93 -22.84 3.52
C ARG A 136 -1.28 -22.74 2.02
N LEU A 137 -1.29 -21.53 1.46
CA LEU A 137 -1.57 -21.30 0.05
C LEU A 137 -0.47 -21.89 -0.84
N GLY A 138 0.79 -21.79 -0.42
CA GLY A 138 1.92 -22.39 -1.13
C GLY A 138 1.86 -23.91 -1.18
N GLU A 139 1.48 -24.57 -0.08
CA GLU A 139 1.35 -26.03 0.01
C GLU A 139 0.13 -26.56 -0.74
N SER A 140 -0.96 -25.80 -0.76
CA SER A 140 -2.21 -26.20 -1.40
C SER A 140 -2.31 -25.87 -2.91
N LEU A 141 -1.26 -25.29 -3.49
CA LEU A 141 -1.26 -24.83 -4.87
C LEU A 141 -1.24 -25.99 -5.86
N VAL A 142 -2.40 -26.29 -6.45
CA VAL A 142 -2.59 -27.33 -7.48
C VAL A 142 -3.33 -26.72 -8.68
N PRO A 143 -3.19 -27.32 -9.90
CA PRO A 143 -3.84 -26.77 -11.11
C PRO A 143 -5.36 -26.58 -10.99
N GLU A 144 -6.01 -27.41 -10.17
CA GLU A 144 -7.47 -27.40 -10.02
C GLU A 144 -7.99 -26.21 -9.21
N ASN A 145 -7.15 -25.59 -8.35
CA ASN A 145 -7.55 -24.50 -7.46
C ASN A 145 -6.85 -23.16 -7.76
N LEU A 146 -6.20 -23.03 -8.92
CA LEU A 146 -5.41 -21.83 -9.27
C LEU A 146 -6.19 -20.52 -9.10
N ARG A 147 -7.44 -20.49 -9.52
CA ARG A 147 -8.26 -19.29 -9.43
C ARG A 147 -8.59 -18.93 -7.97
N GLU A 148 -8.97 -19.91 -7.19
CA GLU A 148 -9.30 -19.72 -5.78
C GLU A 148 -8.05 -19.24 -5.00
N THR A 149 -6.89 -19.85 -5.30
CA THR A 149 -5.61 -19.43 -4.70
C THR A 149 -5.20 -18.03 -5.15
N ALA A 150 -5.43 -17.66 -6.42
CA ALA A 150 -5.15 -16.31 -6.91
C ALA A 150 -6.02 -15.26 -6.21
N ASP A 151 -7.32 -15.54 -6.04
CA ASP A 151 -8.24 -14.65 -5.32
C ASP A 151 -7.80 -14.49 -3.86
N ALA A 152 -7.40 -15.57 -3.18
CA ALA A 152 -6.88 -15.53 -1.82
C ALA A 152 -5.56 -14.74 -1.69
N VAL A 153 -4.67 -14.86 -2.67
CA VAL A 153 -3.42 -14.05 -2.72
C VAL A 153 -3.75 -12.57 -2.83
N VAL A 154 -4.74 -12.17 -3.63
CA VAL A 154 -5.16 -10.77 -3.76
C VAL A 154 -5.75 -10.23 -2.46
N GLU A 155 -6.55 -11.04 -1.75
CA GLU A 155 -7.10 -10.69 -0.45
C GLU A 155 -5.97 -10.49 0.56
N LEU A 156 -5.02 -11.41 0.63
CA LEU A 156 -3.86 -11.35 1.51
C LEU A 156 -2.98 -10.13 1.25
N VAL A 157 -2.75 -9.74 -0.02
CA VAL A 157 -2.08 -8.47 -0.38
C VAL A 157 -2.81 -7.28 0.22
N SER A 158 -4.13 -7.29 0.14
CA SER A 158 -4.96 -6.19 0.65
C SER A 158 -4.90 -6.09 2.18
N GLU A 159 -4.87 -7.24 2.87
CA GLU A 159 -4.74 -7.32 4.33
C GLU A 159 -3.36 -6.83 4.79
N ILE A 160 -2.28 -7.25 4.13
CA ILE A 160 -0.92 -6.79 4.44
C ILE A 160 -0.80 -5.29 4.21
N ALA A 161 -1.35 -4.75 3.11
CA ALA A 161 -1.35 -3.32 2.83
C ALA A 161 -2.09 -2.52 3.92
N ALA A 162 -3.25 -3.00 4.35
CA ALA A 162 -4.02 -2.37 5.42
C ALA A 162 -3.26 -2.40 6.76
N ALA A 163 -2.55 -3.50 7.08
CA ALA A 163 -1.72 -3.59 8.27
C ALA A 163 -0.55 -2.60 8.25
N VAL A 164 0.10 -2.40 7.09
CA VAL A 164 1.18 -1.41 6.90
C VAL A 164 0.66 0.01 7.14
N ASP A 165 -0.50 0.35 6.57
CA ASP A 165 -1.10 1.68 6.74
C ASP A 165 -1.45 1.95 8.21
N GLU A 166 -2.04 0.99 8.89
CA GLU A 166 -2.39 1.11 10.31
C GLU A 166 -1.13 1.21 11.19
N MET A 167 -0.10 0.43 10.90
CA MET A 167 1.19 0.49 11.59
C MET A 167 1.86 1.85 11.43
N SER A 168 1.80 2.42 10.23
CA SER A 168 2.30 3.78 9.95
C SER A 168 1.57 4.85 10.77
N LEU A 169 0.26 4.67 10.99
CA LEU A 169 -0.53 5.55 11.84
C LEU A 169 -0.14 5.44 13.31
N ILE A 170 0.07 4.22 13.82
CA ILE A 170 0.55 3.99 15.19
C ILE A 170 1.92 4.65 15.38
N GLN A 171 2.83 4.46 14.42
CA GLN A 171 4.16 5.07 14.45
C GLN A 171 4.10 6.59 14.48
N ALA A 172 3.29 7.18 13.61
CA ALA A 172 3.11 8.64 13.58
C ALA A 172 2.60 9.17 14.92
N ARG A 173 1.62 8.50 15.54
CA ARG A 173 1.11 8.86 16.87
C ARG A 173 2.17 8.72 17.95
N ALA A 174 2.91 7.61 17.97
CA ALA A 174 4.00 7.40 18.92
C ALA A 174 5.07 8.52 18.81
N ARG A 175 5.46 8.89 17.60
CA ARG A 175 6.41 9.97 17.36
C ARG A 175 5.90 11.34 17.81
N VAL A 176 4.61 11.64 17.57
CA VAL A 176 3.99 12.88 18.07
C VAL A 176 4.00 12.91 19.60
N GLU A 177 3.66 11.77 20.22
CA GLU A 177 3.72 11.65 21.68
C GLU A 177 5.16 11.72 22.22
N ALA A 178 6.18 11.27 21.48
CA ALA A 178 7.57 11.39 21.90
C ALA A 178 8.11 12.85 21.88
N ILE A 179 7.42 13.77 21.18
CA ILE A 179 7.83 15.19 21.14
C ILE A 179 7.53 15.82 22.50
N THR A 180 8.57 16.08 23.26
CA THR A 180 8.48 16.84 24.50
C THR A 180 8.91 18.28 24.25
N ILE A 181 7.96 19.21 24.33
CA ILE A 181 8.27 20.64 24.28
C ILE A 181 8.63 21.08 25.69
N GLU A 182 9.91 21.35 25.93
CA GLU A 182 10.35 21.98 27.17
C GLU A 182 9.85 23.43 27.18
N PRO A 183 9.04 23.83 28.18
CA PRO A 183 8.68 25.23 28.33
C PRO A 183 9.89 26.04 28.72
N GLU A 184 10.47 26.70 27.72
CA GLU A 184 11.54 27.63 27.97
C GLU A 184 10.96 28.90 28.63
N ARG A 185 11.48 29.27 29.81
CA ARG A 185 11.09 30.51 30.47
C ARG A 185 11.84 31.66 29.82
N ILE A 186 11.25 32.20 28.77
CA ILE A 186 11.76 33.42 28.13
C ILE A 186 11.30 34.61 28.98
N ASP A 187 12.23 35.51 29.28
CA ASP A 187 11.91 36.79 29.90
C ASP A 187 10.81 37.49 29.08
N PRO A 188 9.74 38.02 29.73
CA PRO A 188 8.64 38.65 29.01
C PRO A 188 9.06 39.75 28.04
N ASP A 189 10.10 40.51 28.37
CA ASP A 189 10.61 41.58 27.51
C ASP A 189 11.32 41.01 26.27
N ILE A 190 12.08 39.94 26.44
CA ILE A 190 12.73 39.22 25.33
C ILE A 190 11.67 38.56 24.46
N ALA A 191 10.67 37.90 25.07
CA ALA A 191 9.56 37.28 24.33
C ALA A 191 8.78 38.30 23.47
N PHE A 192 8.56 39.51 24.02
CA PHE A 192 7.93 40.62 23.31
C PHE A 192 8.78 41.09 22.13
N GLU A 193 10.09 41.28 22.29
CA GLU A 193 10.98 41.69 21.21
C GLU A 193 11.07 40.64 20.10
N VAL A 194 11.15 39.33 20.44
CA VAL A 194 11.13 38.23 19.48
C VAL A 194 9.80 38.19 18.72
N ALA A 195 8.67 38.34 19.43
CA ALA A 195 7.34 38.39 18.80
C ALA A 195 7.23 39.61 17.87
N ARG A 196 7.72 40.76 18.27
CA ARG A 196 7.72 41.98 17.46
C ARG A 196 8.58 41.84 16.21
N ALA A 197 9.72 41.20 16.30
CA ALA A 197 10.64 40.99 15.18
C ALA A 197 10.10 39.98 14.15
N ASN A 198 9.34 38.98 14.61
CA ASN A 198 8.90 37.88 13.77
C ASN A 198 7.40 37.96 13.34
N ARG A 199 6.67 38.97 13.78
CA ARG A 199 5.26 39.16 13.42
C ARG A 199 5.12 39.98 12.15
N LEU A 200 4.81 39.30 11.04
CA LEU A 200 4.54 39.91 9.74
C LEU A 200 3.27 40.78 9.73
N ASP A 201 2.27 40.47 10.55
CA ASP A 201 1.05 41.27 10.73
C ASP A 201 1.32 42.67 11.30
N TRP A 202 2.30 42.82 12.17
CA TRP A 202 2.74 44.12 12.65
C TRP A 202 3.47 44.95 11.60
N MET A 203 4.17 44.29 10.69
CA MET A 203 4.85 44.96 9.58
C MET A 203 3.84 45.47 8.55
N ASN A 204 2.77 44.71 8.26
CA ASN A 204 1.71 45.09 7.33
C ASN A 204 0.85 46.26 7.86
N ASN A 205 0.57 46.33 9.16
CA ASN A 205 -0.19 47.45 9.77
C ASN A 205 0.63 48.75 9.89
N ARG A 206 1.91 48.74 9.66
CA ARG A 206 2.75 49.94 9.64
C ARG A 206 2.91 50.55 8.25
N ALA A 207 2.54 49.78 7.22
CA ALA A 207 2.62 50.21 5.80
C ALA A 207 1.32 50.83 5.30
N ALA A 208 0.23 50.84 6.12
CA ALA A 208 -1.03 51.51 5.89
C ALA A 208 -1.08 52.83 6.66
#